data_283f2542ac4d5e01f3e5b048a99888f3
#
_entry.id   283f2542ac4d5e01f3e5b048a99888f3
#
_cell.length_a   1.000
_cell.length_b   1.000
_cell.length_c   1.000
_cell.angle_alpha   90.00
_cell.angle_beta   90.00
_cell.angle_gamma   90.00
#
_symmetry.space_group_name_H-M   'P 1'
#
loop_
_entity.id
_entity.type
_entity.pdbx_description
1 polymer ?
#
loop_
_entity_poly.entity_id
_entity_poly.type
_entity_poly.pdbx_seq_one_letter_code
_entity_poly.pdbx_strand_id
1 'polypeptide(L)'
;MKKLIVLALVVCMLLCSCAFAEGKTWKIVTDTAFRPFEFMDETGTYVGIDVDILAAIAEDQGFDYTLEALGWDASIAACQAGQADGMIAGASITDARKESGWIFSDGYYDATQCMAVAADSEIASFEDLAGKTVAAKTGSMSYDYATSLAEQYGFTVMNLESSPDVYQAVLSGQCVACFDDTPIMADNIKSNGIALKLVEGSENEPAQYGFAIFNADNQELIDLFNAGLADIKANGTYDEILAKYLG
;
A
#
# COMPACT_ATOMS: atom_id res chain seq x y z
N MET A 1 57.42 16.41 -29.92
CA MET A 1 57.19 16.11 -28.47
C MET A 1 56.02 16.90 -27.88
N LYS A 2 55.95 18.23 -28.03
CA LYS A 2 54.84 19.05 -27.46
C LYS A 2 53.44 18.70 -27.98
N LYS A 3 53.28 18.29 -29.26
CA LYS A 3 52.00 17.94 -29.87
C LYS A 3 51.47 16.54 -29.45
N LEU A 4 52.37 15.61 -29.08
CA LEU A 4 51.97 14.29 -28.54
C LEU A 4 51.51 14.39 -27.07
N ILE A 5 52.07 15.31 -26.31
CA ILE A 5 51.66 15.53 -24.89
C ILE A 5 50.29 16.15 -24.81
N VAL A 6 49.94 17.05 -25.72
CA VAL A 6 48.59 17.66 -25.77
C VAL A 6 47.53 16.64 -26.17
N LEU A 7 47.82 15.73 -27.08
CA LEU A 7 46.89 14.66 -27.49
C LEU A 7 46.64 13.65 -26.38
N ALA A 8 47.66 13.31 -25.56
CA ALA A 8 47.52 12.42 -24.42
C ALA A 8 46.71 13.05 -23.28
N LEU A 9 46.80 14.37 -23.05
CA LEU A 9 46.01 15.10 -22.06
C LEU A 9 44.54 15.21 -22.46
N VAL A 10 44.21 15.36 -23.74
CA VAL A 10 42.83 15.42 -24.22
C VAL A 10 42.16 14.04 -24.16
N VAL A 11 42.90 12.96 -24.44
CA VAL A 11 42.39 11.59 -24.30
C VAL A 11 42.17 11.20 -22.84
N CYS A 12 43.02 11.66 -21.89
CA CYS A 12 42.81 11.47 -20.46
C CYS A 12 41.60 12.26 -19.92
N MET A 13 41.28 13.45 -20.49
CA MET A 13 40.09 14.18 -20.08
C MET A 13 38.78 13.58 -20.60
N LEU A 14 38.82 12.77 -21.66
CA LEU A 14 37.66 12.07 -22.22
C LEU A 14 37.37 10.72 -21.53
N LEU A 15 38.32 10.20 -20.74
CA LEU A 15 38.16 8.95 -19.98
C LEU A 15 37.76 9.16 -18.52
N CYS A 16 37.56 10.41 -18.08
CA CYS A 16 37.30 10.76 -16.66
C CYS A 16 35.85 11.15 -16.36
N SER A 17 34.88 10.67 -17.13
CA SER A 17 33.45 10.99 -16.90
C SER A 17 32.52 9.80 -16.93
N CYS A 18 32.97 8.64 -16.45
CA CYS A 18 32.08 7.55 -16.03
C CYS A 18 32.49 7.07 -14.63
N ALA A 19 32.57 8.02 -13.69
CA ALA A 19 32.23 7.68 -12.32
C ALA A 19 30.71 7.58 -12.32
N PHE A 20 30.16 6.39 -12.55
CA PHE A 20 28.81 6.10 -12.08
C PHE A 20 28.90 6.39 -10.58
N ALA A 21 28.27 7.48 -10.14
CA ALA A 21 27.90 7.56 -8.74
C ALA A 21 27.07 6.30 -8.50
N GLU A 22 27.52 5.41 -7.62
CA GLU A 22 26.67 4.33 -7.13
C GLU A 22 25.43 5.03 -6.62
N GLY A 23 24.31 4.87 -7.35
CA GLY A 23 23.04 5.48 -7.02
C GLY A 23 22.63 5.00 -5.64
N LYS A 24 21.99 5.86 -4.87
CA LYS A 24 21.40 5.49 -3.58
C LYS A 24 20.42 4.33 -3.83
N THR A 25 20.59 3.21 -3.12
CA THR A 25 19.59 2.15 -3.07
C THR A 25 18.58 2.50 -1.99
N TRP A 26 17.33 2.76 -2.38
CA TRP A 26 16.27 3.12 -1.47
C TRP A 26 15.74 1.90 -0.70
N LYS A 27 15.52 2.05 0.60
CA LYS A 27 14.91 1.02 1.44
C LYS A 27 13.42 1.28 1.54
N ILE A 28 12.62 0.45 0.90
CA ILE A 28 11.18 0.57 0.88
C ILE A 28 10.58 -0.61 1.64
N VAL A 29 9.54 -0.34 2.42
CA VAL A 29 8.82 -1.35 3.21
C VAL A 29 7.37 -1.45 2.79
N THR A 30 6.75 -2.60 3.08
CA THR A 30 5.37 -2.90 2.72
C THR A 30 4.67 -3.75 3.78
N ASP A 31 3.37 -3.95 3.64
CA ASP A 31 2.61 -4.90 4.48
C ASP A 31 2.95 -6.35 4.08
N THR A 32 2.58 -7.29 4.92
CA THR A 32 2.84 -8.72 4.71
C THR A 32 1.72 -9.43 3.97
N ALA A 33 0.48 -8.92 4.04
CA ALA A 33 -0.71 -9.62 3.54
C ALA A 33 -1.87 -8.66 3.25
N PHE A 34 -1.79 -7.94 2.13
CA PHE A 34 -2.82 -6.99 1.68
C PHE A 34 -3.19 -7.23 0.19
N ARG A 35 -3.54 -8.49 -0.13
CA ARG A 35 -3.91 -8.91 -1.49
C ARG A 35 -5.14 -8.12 -1.99
N PRO A 36 -5.14 -7.61 -3.25
CA PRO A 36 -4.19 -7.88 -4.35
C PRO A 36 -3.01 -6.90 -4.47
N PHE A 37 -2.77 -6.01 -3.48
CA PHE A 37 -1.75 -4.97 -3.58
C PHE A 37 -0.35 -5.49 -3.22
N GLU A 38 -0.19 -6.20 -2.10
CA GLU A 38 1.05 -6.88 -1.73
C GLU A 38 0.76 -8.19 -0.97
N PHE A 39 1.33 -9.25 -1.45
CA PHE A 39 1.18 -10.58 -0.84
C PHE A 39 2.25 -11.55 -1.33
N MET A 40 2.47 -12.60 -0.59
CA MET A 40 3.33 -13.70 -1.00
C MET A 40 2.55 -14.69 -1.86
N ASP A 41 3.05 -14.98 -3.06
CA ASP A 41 2.45 -16.00 -3.93
C ASP A 41 2.82 -17.43 -3.49
N GLU A 42 2.30 -18.43 -4.21
CA GLU A 42 2.55 -19.86 -3.92
C GLU A 42 4.02 -20.27 -4.09
N THR A 43 4.84 -19.45 -4.78
CA THR A 43 6.28 -19.71 -4.98
C THR A 43 7.13 -19.10 -3.86
N GLY A 44 6.53 -18.31 -2.97
CA GLY A 44 7.21 -17.57 -1.92
C GLY A 44 7.79 -16.23 -2.42
N THR A 45 7.30 -15.73 -3.54
CA THR A 45 7.67 -14.42 -4.10
C THR A 45 6.65 -13.37 -3.70
N TYR A 46 7.09 -12.19 -3.29
CA TYR A 46 6.22 -11.03 -3.09
C TYR A 46 5.78 -10.47 -4.42
N VAL A 47 4.47 -10.34 -4.59
CA VAL A 47 3.79 -9.85 -5.79
C VAL A 47 2.60 -8.98 -5.41
N GLY A 48 2.03 -8.27 -6.37
CA GLY A 48 0.84 -7.45 -6.17
C GLY A 48 0.91 -6.13 -6.92
N ILE A 49 -0.17 -5.38 -6.87
CA ILE A 49 -0.29 -4.09 -7.56
C ILE A 49 0.79 -3.12 -7.10
N ASP A 50 1.00 -2.99 -5.79
CA ASP A 50 1.98 -2.10 -5.19
C ASP A 50 3.41 -2.50 -5.56
N VAL A 51 3.69 -3.81 -5.54
CA VAL A 51 4.99 -4.37 -5.90
C VAL A 51 5.32 -4.09 -7.37
N ASP A 52 4.36 -4.35 -8.27
CA ASP A 52 4.56 -4.18 -9.70
C ASP A 52 4.60 -2.68 -10.09
N ILE A 53 3.79 -1.81 -9.47
CA ILE A 53 3.85 -0.35 -9.66
C ILE A 53 5.23 0.18 -9.24
N LEU A 54 5.71 -0.20 -8.04
CA LEU A 54 7.02 0.24 -7.57
C LEU A 54 8.14 -0.22 -8.50
N ALA A 55 8.09 -1.48 -8.97
CA ALA A 55 9.08 -2.02 -9.89
C ALA A 55 9.08 -1.29 -11.24
N ALA A 56 7.90 -1.03 -11.81
CA ALA A 56 7.77 -0.31 -13.06
C ALA A 56 8.27 1.14 -12.96
N ILE A 57 7.95 1.82 -11.86
CA ILE A 57 8.43 3.18 -11.59
C ILE A 57 9.95 3.20 -11.41
N ALA A 58 10.52 2.24 -10.66
CA ALA A 58 11.96 2.17 -10.44
C ALA A 58 12.73 1.91 -11.73
N GLU A 59 12.20 1.05 -12.62
CA GLU A 59 12.77 0.80 -13.95
C GLU A 59 12.71 2.06 -14.82
N ASP A 60 11.56 2.75 -14.86
CA ASP A 60 11.32 3.95 -15.66
C ASP A 60 12.23 5.11 -15.22
N GLN A 61 12.33 5.35 -13.92
CA GLN A 61 13.07 6.46 -13.33
C GLN A 61 14.55 6.14 -13.04
N GLY A 62 14.96 4.88 -13.22
CA GLY A 62 16.36 4.45 -13.12
C GLY A 62 16.94 4.51 -11.71
N PHE A 63 16.17 4.13 -10.69
CA PHE A 63 16.67 4.02 -9.31
C PHE A 63 16.63 2.59 -8.78
N ASP A 64 17.58 2.26 -7.89
CA ASP A 64 17.64 0.99 -7.20
C ASP A 64 16.88 1.04 -5.87
N TYR A 65 16.24 -0.07 -5.50
CA TYR A 65 15.57 -0.21 -4.21
C TYR A 65 15.65 -1.63 -3.65
N THR A 66 15.40 -1.75 -2.36
CA THR A 66 15.03 -3.00 -1.69
C THR A 66 13.61 -2.88 -1.18
N LEU A 67 12.81 -3.96 -1.29
CA LEU A 67 11.47 -4.03 -0.73
C LEU A 67 11.45 -5.08 0.37
N GLU A 68 11.06 -4.68 1.59
CA GLU A 68 10.96 -5.57 2.75
C GLU A 68 9.53 -5.54 3.30
N ALA A 69 8.92 -6.72 3.42
CA ALA A 69 7.57 -6.85 3.99
C ALA A 69 7.68 -7.03 5.51
N LEU A 70 7.27 -6.01 6.24
CA LEU A 70 7.35 -5.98 7.71
C LEU A 70 5.97 -6.12 8.38
N GLY A 71 4.89 -5.87 7.64
CA GLY A 71 3.56 -5.64 8.18
C GLY A 71 3.26 -4.15 8.37
N TRP A 72 1.98 -3.79 8.48
CA TRP A 72 1.52 -2.41 8.48
C TRP A 72 2.17 -1.54 9.56
N ASP A 73 1.98 -1.88 10.84
CA ASP A 73 2.49 -1.09 11.97
C ASP A 73 4.02 -1.05 12.01
N ALA A 74 4.67 -2.18 11.68
CA ALA A 74 6.12 -2.26 11.66
C ALA A 74 6.72 -1.44 10.50
N SER A 75 6.07 -1.37 9.34
CA SER A 75 6.47 -0.52 8.21
C SER A 75 6.40 0.96 8.57
N ILE A 76 5.31 1.40 9.20
CA ILE A 76 5.17 2.77 9.70
C ILE A 76 6.30 3.08 10.69
N ALA A 77 6.51 2.21 11.68
CA ALA A 77 7.52 2.40 12.71
C ALA A 77 8.95 2.45 12.12
N ALA A 78 9.27 1.61 11.14
CA ALA A 78 10.55 1.61 10.44
C ALA A 78 10.80 2.93 9.69
N CYS A 79 9.81 3.45 8.98
CA CYS A 79 9.90 4.73 8.30
C CYS A 79 10.06 5.90 9.29
N GLN A 80 9.26 5.94 10.37
CA GLN A 80 9.35 6.97 11.40
C GLN A 80 10.69 6.96 12.13
N ALA A 81 11.30 5.79 12.31
CA ALA A 81 12.61 5.62 12.93
C ALA A 81 13.78 5.89 11.95
N GLY A 82 13.51 6.17 10.66
CA GLY A 82 14.54 6.33 9.63
C GLY A 82 15.28 5.04 9.27
N GLN A 83 14.68 3.89 9.54
CA GLN A 83 15.21 2.56 9.17
C GLN A 83 14.81 2.19 7.75
N ALA A 84 13.71 2.74 7.25
CA ALA A 84 13.28 2.68 5.87
C ALA A 84 13.10 4.10 5.31
N ASP A 85 13.29 4.27 3.99
CA ASP A 85 13.18 5.55 3.31
C ASP A 85 11.73 5.90 2.93
N GLY A 86 10.90 4.87 2.70
CA GLY A 86 9.49 5.03 2.36
C GLY A 86 8.72 3.72 2.41
N MET A 87 7.40 3.80 2.24
CA MET A 87 6.51 2.63 2.20
C MET A 87 5.47 2.72 1.09
N ILE A 88 5.14 1.55 0.52
CA ILE A 88 4.01 1.33 -0.37
C ILE A 88 3.21 0.15 0.20
N ALA A 89 1.97 0.39 0.61
CA ALA A 89 1.17 -0.61 1.33
C ALA A 89 -0.33 -0.25 1.34
N GLY A 90 -0.90 0.15 0.20
CA GLY A 90 -2.29 0.59 0.13
C GLY A 90 -2.61 1.74 1.08
N ALA A 91 -1.67 2.63 1.33
CA ALA A 91 -1.81 3.67 2.35
C ALA A 91 -2.71 4.81 1.88
N SER A 92 -3.92 4.93 2.41
CA SER A 92 -4.85 6.01 2.07
C SER A 92 -4.28 7.39 2.43
N ILE A 93 -4.34 8.30 1.48
CA ILE A 93 -3.97 9.71 1.64
C ILE A 93 -5.09 10.41 2.41
N THR A 94 -4.81 10.85 3.64
CA THR A 94 -5.76 11.60 4.47
C THR A 94 -5.12 12.83 5.07
N ASP A 95 -5.93 13.83 5.39
CA ASP A 95 -5.43 15.04 6.04
C ASP A 95 -4.89 14.73 7.45
N ALA A 96 -5.53 13.84 8.19
CA ALA A 96 -5.06 13.42 9.52
C ALA A 96 -3.66 12.76 9.46
N ARG A 97 -3.38 11.93 8.45
CA ARG A 97 -2.04 11.36 8.23
C ARG A 97 -1.02 12.42 7.84
N LYS A 98 -1.37 13.35 6.95
CA LYS A 98 -0.50 14.47 6.59
C LYS A 98 -0.17 15.34 7.80
N GLU A 99 -1.16 15.67 8.62
CA GLU A 99 -0.98 16.44 9.86
C GLU A 99 -0.10 15.70 10.89
N SER A 100 -0.11 14.37 10.88
CA SER A 100 0.76 13.53 11.70
C SER A 100 2.16 13.29 11.13
N GLY A 101 2.51 13.96 10.03
CA GLY A 101 3.86 13.98 9.48
C GLY A 101 4.11 13.02 8.32
N TRP A 102 3.07 12.39 7.76
CA TRP A 102 3.20 11.62 6.52
C TRP A 102 3.33 12.57 5.33
N ILE A 103 4.23 12.24 4.42
CA ILE A 103 4.40 12.93 3.14
C ILE A 103 4.07 11.92 2.05
N PHE A 104 3.06 12.21 1.25
CA PHE A 104 2.55 11.31 0.23
C PHE A 104 2.95 11.71 -1.18
N SER A 105 3.03 10.72 -2.06
CA SER A 105 3.01 10.88 -3.50
C SER A 105 1.62 11.34 -3.99
N ASP A 106 1.51 11.55 -5.29
CA ASP A 106 0.22 11.55 -5.98
C ASP A 106 -0.48 10.20 -5.78
N GLY A 107 -1.83 10.22 -5.80
CA GLY A 107 -2.62 9.01 -5.63
C GLY A 107 -2.49 8.04 -6.82
N TYR A 108 -2.32 6.75 -6.49
CA TYR A 108 -2.21 5.74 -7.54
C TYR A 108 -3.44 4.82 -7.64
N TYR A 109 -4.30 4.74 -6.62
CA TYR A 109 -5.50 3.90 -6.65
C TYR A 109 -6.60 4.48 -5.77
N ASP A 110 -7.87 4.45 -6.22
CA ASP A 110 -9.03 4.89 -5.43
C ASP A 110 -9.61 3.69 -4.69
N ALA A 111 -9.72 3.76 -3.36
CA ALA A 111 -10.30 2.71 -2.53
C ALA A 111 -11.35 3.26 -1.57
N THR A 112 -12.42 2.49 -1.36
CA THR A 112 -13.39 2.66 -0.28
C THR A 112 -13.14 1.63 0.81
N GLN A 113 -13.67 1.85 2.00
CA GLN A 113 -13.77 0.86 3.05
C GLN A 113 -15.21 0.35 3.09
N CYS A 114 -15.39 -0.94 3.40
CA CYS A 114 -16.70 -1.58 3.47
C CYS A 114 -16.83 -2.49 4.69
N MET A 115 -18.07 -2.88 4.98
CA MET A 115 -18.39 -3.91 5.95
C MET A 115 -18.59 -5.26 5.24
N ALA A 116 -18.04 -6.33 5.83
CA ALA A 116 -18.34 -7.70 5.43
C ALA A 116 -18.77 -8.54 6.63
N VAL A 117 -19.56 -9.57 6.34
CA VAL A 117 -20.13 -10.50 7.31
C VAL A 117 -19.96 -11.93 6.83
N ALA A 118 -20.17 -12.93 7.70
CA ALA A 118 -20.21 -14.33 7.27
C ALA A 118 -21.21 -14.52 6.13
N ALA A 119 -20.91 -15.41 5.18
CA ALA A 119 -21.72 -15.58 3.98
C ALA A 119 -23.17 -15.97 4.25
N ASP A 120 -23.43 -16.68 5.37
CA ASP A 120 -24.75 -17.09 5.87
C ASP A 120 -25.38 -16.12 6.88
N SER A 121 -24.72 -14.99 7.19
CA SER A 121 -25.24 -13.99 8.13
C SER A 121 -26.48 -13.28 7.58
N GLU A 122 -27.40 -12.95 8.46
CA GLU A 122 -28.60 -12.12 8.15
C GLU A 122 -28.36 -10.63 8.36
N ILE A 123 -27.17 -10.21 8.84
CA ILE A 123 -26.80 -8.81 9.00
C ILE A 123 -26.73 -8.16 7.61
N ALA A 124 -27.48 -7.05 7.43
CA ALA A 124 -27.63 -6.36 6.16
C ALA A 124 -27.40 -4.84 6.27
N SER A 125 -27.22 -4.31 7.48
CA SER A 125 -27.01 -2.88 7.71
C SER A 125 -26.20 -2.63 8.98
N PHE A 126 -25.80 -1.37 9.21
CA PHE A 126 -25.09 -0.98 10.45
C PHE A 126 -26.01 -1.06 11.69
N GLU A 127 -27.30 -0.88 11.53
CA GLU A 127 -28.29 -0.99 12.62
C GLU A 127 -28.30 -2.39 13.23
N ASP A 128 -28.04 -3.41 12.44
CA ASP A 128 -27.99 -4.80 12.89
C ASP A 128 -26.79 -5.09 13.81
N LEU A 129 -25.80 -4.17 13.90
CA LEU A 129 -24.60 -4.30 14.71
C LEU A 129 -24.81 -3.90 16.17
N ALA A 130 -25.97 -3.34 16.56
CA ALA A 130 -26.21 -2.87 17.91
C ALA A 130 -25.91 -3.91 18.99
N GLY A 131 -25.05 -3.57 19.94
CA GLY A 131 -24.61 -4.43 21.05
C GLY A 131 -23.62 -5.54 20.64
N LYS A 132 -23.12 -5.55 19.40
CA LYS A 132 -22.22 -6.57 18.86
C LYS A 132 -20.78 -6.07 18.75
N THR A 133 -19.87 -6.98 18.47
CA THR A 133 -18.45 -6.68 18.20
C THR A 133 -18.13 -6.93 16.73
N VAL A 134 -17.43 -5.97 16.13
CA VAL A 134 -16.88 -6.05 14.77
C VAL A 134 -15.36 -6.03 14.82
N ALA A 135 -14.68 -6.45 13.76
CA ALA A 135 -13.23 -6.46 13.68
C ALA A 135 -12.73 -5.47 12.61
N ALA A 136 -11.58 -4.84 12.87
CA ALA A 136 -10.85 -4.03 11.90
C ALA A 136 -9.35 -4.04 12.20
N LYS A 137 -8.51 -3.73 11.19
CA LYS A 137 -7.05 -3.71 11.32
C LYS A 137 -6.59 -2.43 12.00
N THR A 138 -5.78 -2.55 13.06
CA THR A 138 -5.21 -1.43 13.83
C THR A 138 -4.55 -0.40 12.91
N GLY A 139 -4.81 0.90 13.16
CA GLY A 139 -4.18 2.02 12.43
C GLY A 139 -4.56 2.14 10.95
N SER A 140 -5.52 1.33 10.45
CA SER A 140 -6.02 1.40 9.09
C SER A 140 -7.18 2.39 8.94
N MET A 141 -7.48 2.78 7.70
CA MET A 141 -8.69 3.56 7.39
C MET A 141 -9.97 2.80 7.72
N SER A 142 -9.96 1.47 7.58
CA SER A 142 -11.10 0.61 7.92
C SER A 142 -11.39 0.61 9.42
N TYR A 143 -10.35 0.70 10.26
CA TYR A 143 -10.51 0.87 11.70
C TYR A 143 -11.09 2.24 12.05
N ASP A 144 -10.60 3.31 11.42
CA ASP A 144 -11.11 4.67 11.62
C ASP A 144 -12.57 4.78 11.18
N TYR A 145 -12.91 4.18 10.03
CA TYR A 145 -14.27 4.12 9.52
C TYR A 145 -15.20 3.37 10.48
N ALA A 146 -14.85 2.16 10.88
CA ALA A 146 -15.63 1.38 11.86
C ALA A 146 -15.82 2.15 13.16
N THR A 147 -14.76 2.78 13.67
CA THR A 147 -14.80 3.54 14.93
C THR A 147 -15.70 4.78 14.81
N SER A 148 -15.71 5.46 13.68
CA SER A 148 -16.58 6.62 13.43
C SER A 148 -18.07 6.28 13.48
N LEU A 149 -18.44 5.04 13.15
CA LEU A 149 -19.82 4.53 13.17
C LEU A 149 -20.23 3.92 14.51
N ALA A 150 -19.25 3.51 15.33
CA ALA A 150 -19.47 2.68 16.52
C ALA A 150 -20.43 3.31 17.54
N GLU A 151 -20.32 4.61 17.84
CA GLU A 151 -21.20 5.30 18.77
C GLU A 151 -22.62 5.41 18.23
N GLN A 152 -22.75 5.76 16.95
CA GLN A 152 -24.06 5.97 16.31
C GLN A 152 -24.89 4.69 16.26
N TYR A 153 -24.25 3.55 15.94
CA TYR A 153 -24.93 2.26 15.73
C TYR A 153 -24.79 1.31 16.93
N GLY A 154 -24.07 1.72 17.98
CA GLY A 154 -24.02 1.01 19.27
C GLY A 154 -23.24 -0.31 19.25
N PHE A 155 -22.16 -0.42 18.46
CA PHE A 155 -21.29 -1.60 18.41
C PHE A 155 -19.90 -1.31 18.97
N THR A 156 -19.09 -2.36 19.17
CA THR A 156 -17.70 -2.26 19.65
C THR A 156 -16.75 -2.71 18.54
N VAL A 157 -15.64 -2.01 18.36
CA VAL A 157 -14.58 -2.38 17.40
C VAL A 157 -13.46 -3.12 18.13
N MET A 158 -13.17 -4.34 17.67
CA MET A 158 -11.99 -5.12 18.05
C MET A 158 -10.90 -4.86 17.01
N ASN A 159 -9.75 -4.41 17.47
CA ASN A 159 -8.58 -4.18 16.63
C ASN A 159 -7.68 -5.42 16.58
N LEU A 160 -7.21 -5.74 15.37
CA LEU A 160 -6.34 -6.87 15.08
C LEU A 160 -5.17 -6.39 14.20
N GLU A 161 -4.11 -7.19 14.08
CA GLU A 161 -2.87 -6.73 13.43
C GLU A 161 -2.88 -6.85 11.91
N SER A 162 -3.65 -7.80 11.36
CA SER A 162 -3.66 -8.08 9.92
C SER A 162 -5.07 -8.29 9.37
N SER A 163 -5.27 -8.07 8.07
CA SER A 163 -6.53 -8.37 7.38
C SER A 163 -6.92 -9.85 7.48
N PRO A 164 -6.02 -10.85 7.35
CA PRO A 164 -6.35 -12.24 7.61
C PRO A 164 -6.90 -12.51 9.02
N ASP A 165 -6.34 -11.87 10.06
CA ASP A 165 -6.85 -12.00 11.44
C ASP A 165 -8.25 -11.41 11.58
N VAL A 166 -8.50 -10.27 10.93
CA VAL A 166 -9.81 -9.62 10.88
C VAL A 166 -10.86 -10.54 10.26
N TYR A 167 -10.55 -11.20 9.15
CA TYR A 167 -11.48 -12.17 8.53
C TYR A 167 -11.68 -13.40 9.40
N GLN A 168 -10.61 -13.92 10.01
CA GLN A 168 -10.68 -15.08 10.87
C GLN A 168 -11.54 -14.81 12.11
N ALA A 169 -11.55 -13.59 12.65
CA ALA A 169 -12.42 -13.24 13.78
C ALA A 169 -13.91 -13.38 13.45
N VAL A 170 -14.31 -13.05 12.20
CA VAL A 170 -15.70 -13.27 11.74
C VAL A 170 -15.96 -14.73 11.45
N LEU A 171 -15.07 -15.41 10.74
CA LEU A 171 -15.25 -16.83 10.38
C LEU A 171 -15.32 -17.76 11.61
N SER A 172 -14.63 -17.40 12.70
CA SER A 172 -14.67 -18.13 13.98
C SER A 172 -15.86 -17.77 14.87
N GLY A 173 -16.65 -16.75 14.51
CA GLY A 173 -17.75 -16.23 15.31
C GLY A 173 -17.33 -15.36 16.50
N GLN A 174 -16.05 -14.93 16.57
CA GLN A 174 -15.58 -14.00 17.59
C GLN A 174 -16.14 -12.58 17.35
N CYS A 175 -16.28 -12.20 16.09
CA CYS A 175 -16.94 -10.97 15.65
C CYS A 175 -18.08 -11.31 14.69
N VAL A 176 -19.08 -10.42 14.60
CA VAL A 176 -20.22 -10.63 13.70
C VAL A 176 -20.01 -10.03 12.32
N ALA A 177 -19.12 -9.06 12.22
CA ALA A 177 -18.75 -8.36 10.99
C ALA A 177 -17.28 -7.91 11.06
N CYS A 178 -16.73 -7.54 9.92
CA CYS A 178 -15.44 -6.88 9.83
C CYS A 178 -15.50 -5.71 8.86
N PHE A 179 -14.55 -4.80 9.02
CA PHE A 179 -14.30 -3.69 8.12
C PHE A 179 -12.93 -3.84 7.51
N ASP A 180 -12.83 -3.67 6.19
CA ASP A 180 -11.59 -3.62 5.45
C ASP A 180 -11.78 -2.81 4.16
N ASP A 181 -10.69 -2.58 3.43
CA ASP A 181 -10.77 -1.87 2.17
C ASP A 181 -11.50 -2.73 1.13
N THR A 182 -12.44 -2.13 0.41
CA THR A 182 -13.32 -2.85 -0.51
C THR A 182 -12.58 -3.71 -1.54
N PRO A 183 -11.50 -3.22 -2.21
CA PRO A 183 -10.78 -4.04 -3.18
C PRO A 183 -10.09 -5.26 -2.53
N ILE A 184 -9.64 -5.12 -1.28
CA ILE A 184 -8.99 -6.21 -0.52
C ILE A 184 -10.02 -7.28 -0.18
N MET A 185 -11.14 -6.87 0.38
CA MET A 185 -12.22 -7.77 0.77
C MET A 185 -12.80 -8.49 -0.44
N ALA A 186 -13.07 -7.76 -1.53
CA ALA A 186 -13.62 -8.33 -2.76
C ALA A 186 -12.69 -9.37 -3.37
N ASP A 187 -11.37 -9.10 -3.43
CA ASP A 187 -10.40 -10.06 -3.95
C ASP A 187 -10.30 -11.31 -3.06
N ASN A 188 -10.26 -11.15 -1.73
CA ASN A 188 -10.21 -12.29 -0.83
C ASN A 188 -11.46 -13.17 -0.93
N ILE A 189 -12.64 -12.60 -1.08
CA ILE A 189 -13.88 -13.37 -1.32
C ILE A 189 -13.79 -14.10 -2.67
N LYS A 190 -13.40 -13.42 -3.76
CA LYS A 190 -13.37 -13.95 -5.11
C LYS A 190 -12.25 -14.98 -5.32
N SER A 191 -11.01 -14.62 -4.93
CA SER A 191 -9.80 -15.37 -5.28
C SER A 191 -9.42 -16.41 -4.23
N ASN A 192 -9.61 -16.11 -2.94
CA ASN A 192 -9.32 -17.04 -1.85
C ASN A 192 -10.54 -17.82 -1.38
N GLY A 193 -11.75 -17.49 -1.88
CA GLY A 193 -12.97 -18.19 -1.53
C GLY A 193 -13.34 -18.11 -0.05
N ILE A 194 -12.94 -17.02 0.64
CA ILE A 194 -13.32 -16.87 2.05
C ILE A 194 -14.84 -16.76 2.18
N ALA A 195 -15.41 -17.43 3.21
CA ALA A 195 -16.85 -17.52 3.41
C ALA A 195 -17.44 -16.22 4.02
N LEU A 196 -17.10 -15.08 3.43
CA LEU A 196 -17.65 -13.76 3.75
C LEU A 196 -18.46 -13.22 2.58
N LYS A 197 -19.27 -12.21 2.84
CA LYS A 197 -19.96 -11.39 1.83
C LYS A 197 -19.91 -9.93 2.21
N LEU A 198 -19.79 -9.06 1.20
CA LEU A 198 -19.92 -7.62 1.39
C LEU A 198 -21.35 -7.25 1.74
N VAL A 199 -21.53 -6.25 2.58
CA VAL A 199 -22.83 -5.66 2.87
C VAL A 199 -23.01 -4.46 1.95
N GLU A 200 -24.00 -4.54 1.08
CA GLU A 200 -24.30 -3.52 0.07
C GLU A 200 -24.64 -2.17 0.73
N GLY A 201 -24.06 -1.09 0.21
CA GLY A 201 -24.28 0.27 0.73
C GLY A 201 -23.53 0.57 2.04
N SER A 202 -22.57 -0.29 2.42
CA SER A 202 -21.71 -0.06 3.59
C SER A 202 -20.42 0.67 3.27
N GLU A 203 -20.19 1.03 2.00
CA GLU A 203 -18.98 1.73 1.57
C GLU A 203 -19.00 3.19 2.01
N ASN A 204 -17.82 3.68 2.41
CA ASN A 204 -17.58 5.10 2.64
C ASN A 204 -17.17 5.83 1.33
N GLU A 205 -16.92 7.13 1.45
CA GLU A 205 -16.33 7.91 0.35
C GLU A 205 -14.90 7.41 0.03
N PRO A 206 -14.52 7.36 -1.26
CA PRO A 206 -13.22 6.85 -1.66
C PRO A 206 -12.07 7.77 -1.20
N ALA A 207 -10.95 7.15 -0.83
CA ALA A 207 -9.67 7.80 -0.62
C ALA A 207 -8.62 7.19 -1.53
N GLN A 208 -7.62 8.01 -1.96
CA GLN A 208 -6.55 7.52 -2.82
C GLN A 208 -5.46 6.84 -1.99
N TYR A 209 -4.92 5.74 -2.47
CA TYR A 209 -3.67 5.20 -1.97
C TYR A 209 -2.50 6.00 -2.51
N GLY A 210 -1.48 6.20 -1.68
CA GLY A 210 -0.24 6.88 -2.03
C GLY A 210 0.98 6.16 -1.47
N PHE A 211 2.10 6.32 -2.16
CA PHE A 211 3.41 6.02 -1.61
C PHE A 211 3.72 7.06 -0.52
N ALA A 212 4.32 6.64 0.59
CA ALA A 212 4.55 7.52 1.73
C ALA A 212 6.01 7.54 2.19
N ILE A 213 6.48 8.73 2.57
CA ILE A 213 7.72 8.94 3.32
C ILE A 213 7.39 9.67 4.64
N PHE A 214 8.31 9.62 5.61
CA PHE A 214 8.16 10.25 6.93
C PHE A 214 9.32 11.21 7.25
N ASN A 215 10.30 11.32 6.35
CA ASN A 215 11.40 12.26 6.44
C ASN A 215 11.45 13.08 5.15
N ALA A 216 11.35 14.40 5.27
CA ALA A 216 11.42 15.32 4.13
C ALA A 216 12.77 15.25 3.37
N ASP A 217 13.83 14.73 3.97
CA ASP A 217 15.10 14.50 3.29
C ASP A 217 14.99 13.44 2.16
N ASN A 218 13.92 12.64 2.17
CA ASN A 218 13.61 11.66 1.14
C ASN A 218 12.65 12.19 0.06
N GLN A 219 12.44 13.51 -0.04
CA GLN A 219 11.52 14.13 -1.02
C GLN A 219 11.84 13.70 -2.47
N GLU A 220 13.12 13.50 -2.80
CA GLU A 220 13.53 12.98 -4.10
C GLU A 220 12.81 11.67 -4.46
N LEU A 221 12.55 10.78 -3.50
CA LEU A 221 11.85 9.51 -3.74
C LEU A 221 10.36 9.75 -4.10
N ILE A 222 9.71 10.74 -3.49
CA ILE A 222 8.35 11.17 -3.88
C ILE A 222 8.34 11.74 -5.30
N ASP A 223 9.33 12.57 -5.63
CA ASP A 223 9.41 13.21 -6.94
C ASP A 223 9.63 12.15 -8.04
N LEU A 224 10.52 11.17 -7.81
CA LEU A 224 10.74 10.01 -8.68
C LEU A 224 9.47 9.16 -8.81
N PHE A 225 8.79 8.89 -7.69
CA PHE A 225 7.56 8.11 -7.71
C PHE A 225 6.47 8.80 -8.54
N ASN A 226 6.25 10.09 -8.35
CA ASN A 226 5.24 10.85 -9.08
C ASN A 226 5.55 10.93 -10.58
N ALA A 227 6.81 11.16 -10.95
CA ALA A 227 7.23 11.20 -12.35
C ALA A 227 7.00 9.83 -13.02
N GLY A 228 7.49 8.75 -12.42
CA GLY A 228 7.31 7.41 -12.95
C GLY A 228 5.84 6.97 -12.96
N LEU A 229 5.03 7.34 -11.96
CA LEU A 229 3.59 7.06 -11.96
C LEU A 229 2.89 7.72 -13.15
N ALA A 230 3.25 8.97 -13.47
CA ALA A 230 2.71 9.66 -14.65
C ALA A 230 3.12 8.95 -15.95
N ASP A 231 4.38 8.52 -16.07
CA ASP A 231 4.92 7.86 -17.25
C ASP A 231 4.32 6.46 -17.45
N ILE A 232 4.19 5.62 -16.40
CA ILE A 232 3.56 4.29 -16.51
C ILE A 232 2.05 4.37 -16.77
N LYS A 233 1.36 5.44 -16.32
CA LYS A 233 -0.02 5.72 -16.69
C LYS A 233 -0.13 6.13 -18.16
N ALA A 234 0.77 6.96 -18.65
CA ALA A 234 0.75 7.46 -20.03
C ALA A 234 1.09 6.37 -21.07
N ASN A 235 1.95 5.42 -20.74
CA ASN A 235 2.38 4.35 -21.64
C ASN A 235 1.53 3.06 -21.56
N GLY A 236 0.56 2.99 -20.62
CA GLY A 236 -0.37 1.86 -20.44
C GLY A 236 0.12 0.76 -19.51
N THR A 237 1.35 0.82 -18.99
CA THR A 237 1.89 -0.18 -18.05
C THR A 237 1.06 -0.25 -16.77
N TYR A 238 0.57 0.90 -16.28
CA TYR A 238 -0.31 0.95 -15.12
C TYR A 238 -1.59 0.14 -15.33
N ASP A 239 -2.25 0.31 -16.46
CA ASP A 239 -3.49 -0.42 -16.77
C ASP A 239 -3.23 -1.93 -16.92
N GLU A 240 -2.09 -2.33 -17.49
CA GLU A 240 -1.67 -3.74 -17.58
C GLU A 240 -1.46 -4.35 -16.17
N ILE A 241 -0.84 -3.60 -15.24
CA ILE A 241 -0.67 -4.03 -13.86
C ILE A 241 -2.03 -4.23 -13.19
N LEU A 242 -2.95 -3.26 -13.30
CA LEU A 242 -4.28 -3.41 -12.71
C LEU A 242 -5.04 -4.59 -13.31
N ALA A 243 -5.01 -4.77 -14.63
CA ALA A 243 -5.68 -5.88 -15.30
C ALA A 243 -5.14 -7.26 -14.87
N LYS A 244 -3.85 -7.36 -14.56
CA LYS A 244 -3.22 -8.60 -14.07
C LYS A 244 -3.82 -9.09 -12.76
N TYR A 245 -4.24 -8.18 -11.87
CA TYR A 245 -4.69 -8.53 -10.52
C TYR A 245 -6.19 -8.37 -10.31
N LEU A 246 -6.85 -7.46 -11.04
CA LEU A 246 -8.26 -7.12 -10.85
C LEU A 246 -9.16 -7.63 -11.99
N GLY A 247 -8.56 -8.04 -13.12
CA GLY A 247 -9.23 -8.42 -14.39
C GLY A 247 -10.03 -9.70 -14.40
#